data_a8208dfc95cac9266e201fd89507653d
#
_entry.id   a8208dfc95cac9266e201fd89507653d
#
_cell.length_a   1.000
_cell.length_b   1.000
_cell.length_c   1.000
_cell.angle_alpha   90.00
_cell.angle_beta   90.00
_cell.angle_gamma   90.00
#
_symmetry.space_group_name_H-M   'P 1'
#
loop_
_entity.id
_entity.type
_entity.pdbx_description
1 polymer ?
#
loop_
_entity_poly.entity_id
_entity_poly.type
_entity_poly.pdbx_seq_one_letter_code
_entity_poly.pdbx_strand_id
1 'polypeptide(L)'
;FAKEFGIDIIRVVVGKDGDKSDITKKEQVQEEEGTMINSEFLNGLDIHIATKKIMDYFEEKDWGKRVTTYHLRDWIFSRQRYWGEPIPMVNCKKCGWNPIPESELPLKLPYVKSYEPMETGESPLSVIPEFVNTKCSKCGGEAKRETDTMPNWAGSCWYFIRFAQYQKSKIKNQKDEPSIENWKLKIENSGNLLPVDWYLGGAEHAVLHLLYSRFWVKALYDLKLLDFKEPFLRLRNQGMILAEDHRKMSKSFGNVINPDVVINEFGADALRVYEMFMAPFNQEISWATKSLQGSYRFVKRAWDIYQNLESRIQNSEFKEDKQLVV
;
A
#
# COMPACT_ATOMS: atom_id res chain seq x y z
N PHE A 1 -14.05 35.77 11.12
CA PHE A 1 -15.51 35.61 11.02
C PHE A 1 -16.24 36.58 11.92
N ALA A 2 -16.15 36.45 13.26
CA ALA A 2 -16.91 37.29 14.22
C ALA A 2 -16.73 38.79 13.96
N LYS A 3 -15.50 39.25 13.74
CA LYS A 3 -15.21 40.68 13.46
C LYS A 3 -15.85 41.16 12.14
N GLU A 4 -15.86 40.31 11.10
CA GLU A 4 -16.45 40.63 9.78
C GLU A 4 -17.98 40.73 9.85
N PHE A 5 -18.60 39.92 10.70
CA PHE A 5 -20.06 39.89 10.84
C PHE A 5 -20.58 40.65 12.06
N GLY A 6 -19.74 41.41 12.77
CA GLY A 6 -20.12 42.21 13.94
C GLY A 6 -20.66 41.38 15.11
N ILE A 7 -20.16 40.16 15.29
CA ILE A 7 -20.53 39.27 16.38
C ILE A 7 -19.58 39.51 17.57
N ASP A 8 -20.13 39.63 18.76
CA ASP A 8 -19.34 39.79 19.97
C ASP A 8 -18.42 38.57 20.23
N ILE A 9 -17.19 38.86 20.63
CA ILE A 9 -16.22 37.84 21.00
C ILE A 9 -16.05 37.84 22.52
N ILE A 10 -16.45 36.74 23.15
CA ILE A 10 -16.34 36.60 24.61
C ILE A 10 -15.14 35.70 24.91
N ARG A 11 -14.19 36.22 25.73
CA ARG A 11 -13.06 35.43 26.23
C ARG A 11 -13.55 34.39 27.24
N VAL A 12 -13.32 33.14 27.00
CA VAL A 12 -13.70 32.02 27.87
C VAL A 12 -12.52 31.30 28.49
N VAL A 13 -11.29 31.56 28.00
CA VAL A 13 -10.05 30.94 28.51
C VAL A 13 -9.04 32.06 28.82
N VAL A 14 -8.43 32.01 30.00
CA VAL A 14 -7.29 32.82 30.40
C VAL A 14 -6.05 31.94 30.44
N GLY A 15 -5.04 32.28 29.65
CA GLY A 15 -3.77 31.58 29.62
C GLY A 15 -2.91 31.79 30.85
N LYS A 16 -1.70 31.22 30.85
CA LYS A 16 -0.72 31.40 31.94
C LYS A 16 -0.26 32.86 32.14
N ASP A 17 -0.39 33.66 31.10
CA ASP A 17 -0.11 35.10 31.11
C ASP A 17 -1.11 35.90 31.93
N GLY A 18 -2.25 35.33 32.29
CA GLY A 18 -3.32 35.98 33.05
C GLY A 18 -4.07 37.09 32.28
N ASP A 19 -3.89 37.19 30.95
CA ASP A 19 -4.54 38.21 30.14
C ASP A 19 -6.06 37.97 30.06
N LYS A 20 -6.81 39.01 30.52
CA LYS A 20 -8.29 39.02 30.50
C LYS A 20 -8.85 40.09 29.57
N SER A 21 -8.01 40.77 28.80
CA SER A 21 -8.43 41.79 27.85
C SER A 21 -9.30 41.20 26.71
N ASP A 22 -10.02 42.07 26.02
CA ASP A 22 -10.83 41.69 24.86
C ASP A 22 -9.95 41.07 23.75
N ILE A 23 -10.48 40.07 23.10
CA ILE A 23 -9.79 39.40 21.99
C ILE A 23 -9.95 40.25 20.73
N THR A 24 -8.88 40.95 20.36
CA THR A 24 -8.83 41.74 19.12
C THR A 24 -7.97 41.12 18.01
N LYS A 25 -7.09 40.20 18.39
CA LYS A 25 -6.16 39.47 17.47
C LYS A 25 -6.19 37.98 17.72
N LYS A 26 -5.88 37.20 16.68
CA LYS A 26 -5.86 35.75 16.75
C LYS A 26 -4.89 35.20 17.80
N GLU A 27 -3.75 35.86 17.97
CA GLU A 27 -2.68 35.46 18.89
C GLU A 27 -3.10 35.53 20.38
N GLN A 28 -4.21 36.23 20.69
CA GLN A 28 -4.77 36.34 22.03
C GLN A 28 -5.74 35.18 22.36
N VAL A 29 -6.05 34.33 21.40
CA VAL A 29 -6.91 33.16 21.60
C VAL A 29 -6.09 32.03 22.24
N GLN A 30 -6.61 31.47 23.36
CA GLN A 30 -6.00 30.36 24.08
C GLN A 30 -6.80 29.07 23.78
N GLU A 31 -6.16 28.06 23.24
CA GLU A 31 -6.81 26.80 22.81
C GLU A 31 -6.27 25.56 23.53
N GLU A 32 -5.01 25.63 24.01
CA GLU A 32 -4.32 24.45 24.54
C GLU A 32 -4.24 24.41 26.06
N GLU A 33 -3.97 25.55 26.70
CA GLU A 33 -3.79 25.64 28.13
C GLU A 33 -4.53 26.86 28.69
N GLY A 34 -5.03 26.77 29.91
CA GLY A 34 -5.61 27.90 30.61
C GLY A 34 -6.76 27.54 31.53
N THR A 35 -7.29 28.60 32.17
CA THR A 35 -8.40 28.50 33.11
C THR A 35 -9.66 29.09 32.52
N MET A 36 -10.78 28.43 32.71
CA MET A 36 -12.08 28.86 32.20
C MET A 36 -12.61 30.10 32.97
N ILE A 37 -13.15 31.07 32.21
CA ILE A 37 -13.89 32.22 32.73
C ILE A 37 -15.14 32.43 31.86
N ASN A 38 -16.09 33.20 32.29
CA ASN A 38 -17.33 33.51 31.56
C ASN A 38 -18.06 32.26 31.02
N SER A 39 -17.99 31.13 31.75
CA SER A 39 -18.45 29.84 31.33
C SER A 39 -19.25 29.10 32.40
N GLU A 40 -19.97 29.86 33.22
CA GLU A 40 -20.88 29.38 34.28
C GLU A 40 -20.24 28.31 35.18
N PHE A 41 -20.80 27.07 35.15
CA PHE A 41 -20.37 25.94 35.97
C PHE A 41 -18.97 25.39 35.65
N LEU A 42 -18.34 25.90 34.58
CA LEU A 42 -16.98 25.56 34.19
C LEU A 42 -15.95 26.57 34.68
N ASN A 43 -16.37 27.72 35.19
CA ASN A 43 -15.46 28.77 35.67
C ASN A 43 -14.46 28.22 36.69
N GLY A 44 -13.21 28.64 36.56
CA GLY A 44 -12.11 28.27 37.44
C GLY A 44 -11.52 26.89 37.18
N LEU A 45 -12.08 26.11 36.25
CA LEU A 45 -11.53 24.82 35.86
C LEU A 45 -10.43 25.00 34.80
N ASP A 46 -9.44 24.12 34.86
CA ASP A 46 -8.52 23.92 33.73
C ASP A 46 -9.27 23.50 32.46
N ILE A 47 -8.84 23.96 31.30
CA ILE A 47 -9.51 23.75 30.00
C ILE A 47 -9.74 22.23 29.70
N HIS A 48 -8.81 21.38 30.08
CA HIS A 48 -8.94 19.92 29.81
C HIS A 48 -9.96 19.26 30.77
N ILE A 49 -10.03 19.76 32.02
CA ILE A 49 -11.04 19.32 32.99
C ILE A 49 -12.42 19.84 32.56
N ALA A 50 -12.48 21.11 32.16
CA ALA A 50 -13.70 21.73 31.66
C ALA A 50 -14.26 21.01 30.42
N THR A 51 -13.39 20.64 29.48
CA THR A 51 -13.75 19.89 28.27
C THR A 51 -14.40 18.53 28.62
N LYS A 52 -13.84 17.81 29.58
CA LYS A 52 -14.46 16.53 30.01
C LYS A 52 -15.81 16.77 30.66
N LYS A 53 -15.89 17.78 31.54
CA LYS A 53 -17.12 18.07 32.28
C LYS A 53 -18.27 18.55 31.38
N ILE A 54 -17.97 19.35 30.34
CA ILE A 54 -18.99 19.78 29.39
C ILE A 54 -19.47 18.62 28.51
N MET A 55 -18.59 17.67 28.15
CA MET A 55 -18.98 16.46 27.44
C MET A 55 -19.89 15.56 28.28
N ASP A 56 -19.58 15.38 29.59
CA ASP A 56 -20.45 14.65 30.52
C ASP A 56 -21.82 15.31 30.60
N TYR A 57 -21.86 16.63 30.71
CA TYR A 57 -23.11 17.39 30.76
C TYR A 57 -23.96 17.24 29.49
N PHE A 58 -23.33 17.24 28.31
CA PHE A 58 -24.04 17.04 27.03
C PHE A 58 -24.61 15.62 26.91
N GLU A 59 -23.89 14.62 27.39
CA GLU A 59 -24.38 13.24 27.42
C GLU A 59 -25.54 13.08 28.42
N GLU A 60 -25.44 13.70 29.62
CA GLU A 60 -26.52 13.70 30.62
C GLU A 60 -27.81 14.35 30.12
N LYS A 61 -27.70 15.42 29.33
CA LYS A 61 -28.83 16.14 28.74
C LYS A 61 -29.33 15.54 27.42
N ASP A 62 -28.70 14.48 26.92
CA ASP A 62 -28.98 13.89 25.60
C ASP A 62 -28.84 14.91 24.44
N TRP A 63 -27.95 15.91 24.62
CA TRP A 63 -27.66 16.90 23.59
C TRP A 63 -26.53 16.46 22.65
N GLY A 64 -25.78 15.44 23.02
CA GLY A 64 -24.68 14.92 22.25
C GLY A 64 -24.08 13.65 22.87
N LYS A 65 -23.16 13.05 22.15
CA LYS A 65 -22.40 11.89 22.62
C LYS A 65 -20.95 12.00 22.20
N ARG A 66 -20.05 11.42 23.00
CA ARG A 66 -18.65 11.29 22.59
C ARG A 66 -18.54 10.37 21.39
N VAL A 67 -17.79 10.79 20.41
CA VAL A 67 -17.50 9.99 19.22
C VAL A 67 -16.00 10.00 18.97
N THR A 68 -15.46 8.87 18.55
CA THR A 68 -14.10 8.77 18.06
C THR A 68 -14.11 8.89 16.54
N THR A 69 -13.38 9.88 16.03
CA THR A 69 -13.16 10.01 14.58
C THR A 69 -11.73 9.64 14.24
N TYR A 70 -11.54 9.10 13.04
CA TYR A 70 -10.22 8.69 12.57
C TYR A 70 -9.79 9.59 11.43
N HIS A 71 -8.52 9.99 11.43
CA HIS A 71 -7.94 10.75 10.31
C HIS A 71 -7.77 9.91 9.05
N LEU A 72 -7.62 8.59 9.20
CA LEU A 72 -7.56 7.67 8.08
C LEU A 72 -8.95 7.57 7.44
N ARG A 73 -9.03 7.86 6.14
CA ARG A 73 -10.26 7.69 5.37
C ARG A 73 -10.53 6.21 5.14
N ASP A 74 -11.82 5.87 5.00
CA ASP A 74 -12.23 4.51 4.65
C ASP A 74 -11.59 4.09 3.32
N TRP A 75 -11.15 2.86 3.26
CA TRP A 75 -10.66 2.29 2.03
C TRP A 75 -11.82 1.92 1.11
N ILE A 76 -12.05 2.74 0.09
CA ILE A 76 -13.01 2.42 -0.98
C ILE A 76 -12.33 1.41 -1.91
N PHE A 77 -12.66 0.13 -1.75
CA PHE A 77 -11.96 -0.95 -2.47
C PHE A 77 -12.77 -1.57 -3.62
N SER A 78 -13.98 -1.11 -3.92
CA SER A 78 -14.75 -1.48 -5.11
C SER A 78 -14.27 -0.76 -6.35
N ARG A 79 -14.09 -1.49 -7.45
CA ARG A 79 -13.71 -0.98 -8.76
C ARG A 79 -14.62 -1.51 -9.84
N GLN A 80 -15.14 -0.63 -10.69
CA GLN A 80 -15.97 -0.93 -11.85
C GLN A 80 -15.05 -1.32 -13.03
N ARG A 81 -14.27 -2.38 -12.83
CA ARG A 81 -13.29 -2.89 -13.80
C ARG A 81 -13.30 -4.40 -13.82
N TYR A 82 -12.93 -4.98 -14.95
CA TYR A 82 -12.81 -6.43 -15.08
C TYR A 82 -11.59 -6.97 -14.31
N TRP A 83 -10.42 -6.36 -14.48
CA TRP A 83 -9.19 -6.82 -13.84
C TRP A 83 -9.14 -6.42 -12.37
N GLY A 84 -9.11 -7.42 -11.52
CA GLY A 84 -9.03 -7.35 -10.08
C GLY A 84 -9.56 -8.64 -9.45
N GLU A 85 -9.34 -8.81 -8.15
CA GLU A 85 -9.94 -9.92 -7.41
C GLU A 85 -11.45 -9.69 -7.31
N PRO A 86 -12.30 -10.64 -7.76
CA PRO A 86 -13.75 -10.49 -7.65
C PRO A 86 -14.16 -10.53 -6.18
N ILE A 87 -15.12 -9.67 -5.83
CA ILE A 87 -15.63 -9.57 -4.45
C ILE A 87 -16.59 -10.74 -4.18
N PRO A 88 -16.31 -11.63 -3.21
CA PRO A 88 -17.08 -12.86 -3.01
C PRO A 88 -18.38 -12.62 -2.22
N MET A 89 -19.23 -11.71 -2.74
CA MET A 89 -20.48 -11.32 -2.11
C MET A 89 -21.67 -11.48 -3.07
N VAL A 90 -22.83 -11.74 -2.51
CA VAL A 90 -24.10 -11.78 -3.25
C VAL A 90 -25.15 -10.90 -2.57
N ASN A 91 -25.94 -10.18 -3.35
CA ASN A 91 -27.06 -9.38 -2.87
C ASN A 91 -28.39 -10.11 -3.10
N CYS A 92 -29.09 -10.42 -2.04
CA CYS A 92 -30.39 -11.06 -2.06
C CYS A 92 -31.49 -10.06 -1.62
N LYS A 93 -32.59 -9.98 -2.36
CA LYS A 93 -33.69 -9.08 -2.01
C LYS A 93 -34.26 -9.32 -0.60
N LYS A 94 -34.19 -10.57 -0.09
CA LYS A 94 -34.68 -10.94 1.24
C LYS A 94 -33.63 -10.80 2.34
N CYS A 95 -32.38 -11.16 2.06
CA CYS A 95 -31.33 -11.29 3.06
C CYS A 95 -30.29 -10.17 3.02
N GLY A 96 -30.31 -9.28 2.03
CA GLY A 96 -29.27 -8.28 1.78
C GLY A 96 -27.97 -8.90 1.29
N TRP A 97 -26.86 -8.25 1.58
CA TRP A 97 -25.53 -8.71 1.24
C TRP A 97 -25.11 -9.91 2.09
N ASN A 98 -24.64 -10.96 1.45
CA ASN A 98 -24.13 -12.18 2.10
C ASN A 98 -22.87 -12.66 1.39
N PRO A 99 -21.89 -13.26 2.09
CA PRO A 99 -20.75 -13.89 1.44
C PRO A 99 -21.19 -15.14 0.66
N ILE A 100 -20.44 -15.49 -0.39
CA ILE A 100 -20.58 -16.79 -1.05
C ILE A 100 -20.03 -17.89 -0.11
N PRO A 101 -20.48 -19.16 -0.26
CA PRO A 101 -19.92 -20.27 0.52
C PRO A 101 -18.44 -20.46 0.24
N GLU A 102 -17.68 -20.91 1.24
CA GLU A 102 -16.27 -21.22 1.10
C GLU A 102 -16.00 -22.30 0.03
N SER A 103 -16.92 -23.22 -0.15
CA SER A 103 -16.85 -24.27 -1.18
C SER A 103 -16.89 -23.72 -2.62
N GLU A 104 -17.33 -22.48 -2.82
CA GLU A 104 -17.33 -21.79 -4.11
C GLU A 104 -16.08 -20.95 -4.35
N LEU A 105 -15.17 -20.89 -3.37
CA LEU A 105 -13.90 -20.20 -3.52
C LEU A 105 -12.84 -21.09 -4.19
N PRO A 106 -11.94 -20.53 -4.99
CA PRO A 106 -11.82 -19.14 -5.37
C PRO A 106 -12.87 -18.72 -6.39
N LEU A 107 -13.50 -17.57 -6.20
CA LEU A 107 -14.37 -16.97 -7.19
C LEU A 107 -13.53 -16.52 -8.39
N LYS A 108 -13.80 -17.12 -9.57
CA LYS A 108 -13.03 -16.86 -10.79
C LYS A 108 -13.75 -15.86 -11.68
N LEU A 109 -12.96 -14.98 -12.32
CA LEU A 109 -13.49 -14.10 -13.37
C LEU A 109 -13.91 -14.95 -14.59
N PRO A 110 -15.08 -14.66 -15.21
CA PRO A 110 -15.50 -15.35 -16.43
C PRO A 110 -14.62 -14.89 -17.60
N TYR A 111 -14.40 -15.79 -18.55
CA TYR A 111 -13.71 -15.39 -19.79
C TYR A 111 -14.59 -14.43 -20.60
N VAL A 112 -14.04 -13.29 -21.01
CA VAL A 112 -14.72 -12.27 -21.84
C VAL A 112 -13.86 -11.88 -23.03
N LYS A 113 -14.50 -11.55 -24.14
CA LYS A 113 -13.81 -11.05 -25.35
C LYS A 113 -13.39 -9.59 -25.23
N SER A 114 -14.16 -8.79 -24.51
CA SER A 114 -13.89 -7.37 -24.21
C SER A 114 -14.10 -7.13 -22.73
N TYR A 115 -13.25 -6.30 -22.14
CA TYR A 115 -13.27 -5.89 -20.72
C TYR A 115 -13.06 -4.38 -20.55
N GLU A 116 -13.40 -3.61 -21.59
CA GLU A 116 -13.32 -2.15 -21.53
C GLU A 116 -14.34 -1.59 -20.53
N PRO A 117 -14.00 -0.49 -19.84
CA PRO A 117 -14.95 0.20 -18.97
C PRO A 117 -16.22 0.59 -19.72
N MET A 118 -17.36 0.44 -19.06
CA MET A 118 -18.66 0.78 -19.65
C MET A 118 -18.94 2.27 -19.53
N GLU A 119 -19.59 2.86 -20.52
CA GLU A 119 -20.02 4.27 -20.51
C GLU A 119 -21.03 4.56 -19.38
N THR A 120 -21.76 3.55 -18.93
CA THR A 120 -22.72 3.65 -17.82
C THR A 120 -22.04 3.80 -16.45
N GLY A 121 -20.71 3.59 -16.37
CA GLY A 121 -19.97 3.57 -15.11
C GLY A 121 -20.13 2.26 -14.32
N GLU A 122 -20.85 1.28 -14.82
CA GLU A 122 -20.94 -0.05 -14.23
C GLU A 122 -19.76 -0.93 -14.59
N SER A 123 -19.54 -1.99 -13.81
CA SER A 123 -18.51 -2.98 -14.10
C SER A 123 -18.82 -3.76 -15.39
N PRO A 124 -17.81 -4.08 -16.23
CA PRO A 124 -18.00 -4.98 -17.36
C PRO A 124 -18.55 -6.35 -17.00
N LEU A 125 -18.46 -6.76 -15.74
CA LEU A 125 -19.04 -8.01 -15.25
C LEU A 125 -20.58 -7.92 -15.10
N SER A 126 -21.15 -6.72 -14.99
CA SER A 126 -22.60 -6.51 -14.77
C SER A 126 -23.46 -6.97 -15.94
N VAL A 127 -22.90 -7.02 -17.13
CA VAL A 127 -23.60 -7.45 -18.38
C VAL A 127 -23.44 -8.93 -18.69
N ILE A 128 -22.87 -9.73 -17.77
CA ILE A 128 -22.65 -11.18 -17.95
C ILE A 128 -23.66 -11.93 -17.06
N PRO A 129 -24.82 -12.36 -17.59
CA PRO A 129 -25.88 -12.96 -16.79
C PRO A 129 -25.44 -14.22 -16.03
N GLU A 130 -24.56 -15.02 -16.62
CA GLU A 130 -24.03 -16.26 -16.03
C GLU A 130 -23.13 -15.99 -14.82
N PHE A 131 -22.46 -14.82 -14.78
CA PHE A 131 -21.70 -14.38 -13.63
C PHE A 131 -22.58 -13.71 -12.58
N VAL A 132 -23.50 -12.83 -13.02
CA VAL A 132 -24.33 -12.00 -12.12
C VAL A 132 -25.38 -12.82 -11.38
N ASN A 133 -26.14 -13.68 -12.10
CA ASN A 133 -27.28 -14.37 -11.53
C ASN A 133 -26.82 -15.60 -10.73
N THR A 134 -27.22 -15.66 -9.47
CA THR A 134 -26.82 -16.73 -8.55
C THR A 134 -27.91 -16.97 -7.50
N LYS A 135 -27.64 -17.89 -6.59
CA LYS A 135 -28.52 -18.16 -5.44
C LYS A 135 -27.92 -17.58 -4.16
N CYS A 136 -28.78 -17.13 -3.28
CA CYS A 136 -28.39 -16.64 -1.96
C CYS A 136 -27.87 -17.80 -1.10
N SER A 137 -26.68 -17.68 -0.55
CA SER A 137 -26.06 -18.67 0.33
C SER A 137 -26.86 -18.90 1.63
N LYS A 138 -27.67 -17.89 2.06
CA LYS A 138 -28.41 -17.92 3.30
C LYS A 138 -29.82 -18.51 3.17
N CYS A 139 -30.54 -18.19 2.08
CA CYS A 139 -31.95 -18.60 1.94
C CYS A 139 -32.27 -19.41 0.68
N GLY A 140 -31.30 -19.64 -0.20
CA GLY A 140 -31.44 -20.37 -1.46
C GLY A 140 -32.24 -19.64 -2.55
N GLY A 141 -32.77 -18.45 -2.27
CA GLY A 141 -33.55 -17.65 -3.22
C GLY A 141 -32.64 -16.98 -4.28
N GLU A 142 -33.29 -16.33 -5.25
CA GLU A 142 -32.55 -15.55 -6.28
C GLU A 142 -31.72 -14.43 -5.66
N ALA A 143 -30.48 -14.28 -6.15
CA ALA A 143 -29.57 -13.26 -5.74
C ALA A 143 -28.71 -12.79 -6.92
N LYS A 144 -28.10 -11.64 -6.79
CA LYS A 144 -27.13 -11.11 -7.74
C LYS A 144 -25.74 -11.09 -7.11
N ARG A 145 -24.76 -11.58 -7.84
CA ARG A 145 -23.35 -11.51 -7.44
C ARG A 145 -22.87 -10.07 -7.54
N GLU A 146 -21.94 -9.69 -6.64
CA GLU A 146 -21.20 -8.44 -6.78
C GLU A 146 -20.41 -8.45 -8.08
N THR A 147 -20.47 -7.37 -8.83
CA THR A 147 -19.81 -7.22 -10.12
C THR A 147 -18.57 -6.34 -10.09
N ASP A 148 -18.38 -5.60 -9.02
CA ASP A 148 -17.15 -4.85 -8.80
C ASP A 148 -15.99 -5.79 -8.45
N THR A 149 -14.78 -5.37 -8.78
CA THR A 149 -13.56 -6.06 -8.39
C THR A 149 -12.80 -5.25 -7.35
N MET A 150 -11.89 -5.88 -6.63
CA MET A 150 -11.00 -5.19 -5.69
C MET A 150 -9.90 -4.45 -6.46
N PRO A 151 -9.33 -3.36 -5.88
CA PRO A 151 -8.18 -2.69 -6.49
C PRO A 151 -6.93 -3.57 -6.41
N ASN A 152 -5.93 -3.27 -7.24
CA ASN A 152 -4.63 -3.96 -7.22
C ASN A 152 -3.94 -3.99 -5.83
N TRP A 153 -4.25 -3.04 -4.95
CA TRP A 153 -3.75 -3.05 -3.57
C TRP A 153 -4.30 -4.22 -2.73
N ALA A 154 -5.45 -4.78 -3.07
CA ALA A 154 -6.00 -5.95 -2.40
C ALA A 154 -5.12 -7.18 -2.62
N GLY A 155 -4.73 -7.46 -3.86
CA GLY A 155 -3.79 -8.54 -4.17
C GLY A 155 -2.39 -8.28 -3.66
N SER A 156 -1.88 -7.05 -3.81
CA SER A 156 -0.52 -6.69 -3.39
C SER A 156 -0.32 -6.67 -1.89
N CYS A 157 -1.37 -6.52 -1.08
CA CYS A 157 -1.23 -6.40 0.37
C CYS A 157 -1.01 -7.76 1.09
N TRP A 158 -1.08 -8.88 0.41
CA TRP A 158 -0.88 -10.20 1.01
C TRP A 158 0.02 -11.15 0.19
N TYR A 159 0.52 -10.77 -0.99
CA TYR A 159 1.29 -11.62 -1.90
C TYR A 159 2.50 -12.29 -1.23
N PHE A 160 3.18 -11.58 -0.32
CA PHE A 160 4.35 -12.09 0.42
C PHE A 160 3.98 -13.28 1.32
N ILE A 161 2.77 -13.30 1.89
CA ILE A 161 2.25 -14.45 2.63
C ILE A 161 2.10 -15.64 1.68
N ARG A 162 1.54 -15.40 0.49
CA ARG A 162 1.36 -16.45 -0.53
C ARG A 162 2.70 -17.02 -1.01
N PHE A 163 3.70 -16.18 -1.20
CA PHE A 163 5.04 -16.64 -1.58
C PHE A 163 5.69 -17.50 -0.49
N ALA A 164 5.61 -17.10 0.75
CA ALA A 164 6.13 -17.88 1.88
C ALA A 164 5.46 -19.27 1.97
N GLN A 165 4.15 -19.35 1.74
CA GLN A 165 3.41 -20.61 1.69
C GLN A 165 3.84 -21.48 0.51
N TYR A 166 4.01 -20.89 -0.69
CA TYR A 166 4.36 -21.60 -1.91
C TYR A 166 5.76 -22.23 -1.86
N GLN A 167 6.74 -21.52 -1.32
CA GLN A 167 8.10 -22.04 -1.17
C GLN A 167 8.11 -23.34 -0.35
N LYS A 168 7.30 -23.41 0.69
CA LYS A 168 7.24 -24.58 1.55
C LYS A 168 6.47 -25.75 0.95
N SER A 169 5.44 -25.49 0.12
CA SER A 169 4.69 -26.53 -0.58
C SER A 169 5.55 -27.25 -1.64
N LYS A 170 6.47 -26.54 -2.30
CA LYS A 170 7.46 -27.15 -3.22
C LYS A 170 8.42 -28.11 -2.51
N ILE A 171 8.81 -27.79 -1.27
CA ILE A 171 9.71 -28.63 -0.47
C ILE A 171 9.02 -29.96 -0.05
N LYS A 172 7.70 -29.97 0.08
CA LYS A 172 6.94 -31.12 0.59
C LYS A 172 6.13 -31.90 -0.43
N ASN A 173 6.22 -31.60 -1.75
CA ASN A 173 5.46 -32.28 -2.82
C ASN A 173 3.93 -32.38 -2.57
N GLN A 174 3.34 -31.43 -1.85
CA GLN A 174 1.92 -31.46 -1.52
C GLN A 174 1.08 -30.77 -2.60
N LYS A 175 0.18 -31.54 -3.23
CA LYS A 175 -0.86 -31.09 -4.18
C LYS A 175 -2.15 -30.68 -3.45
N ASP A 176 -2.09 -29.98 -2.32
CA ASP A 176 -3.30 -29.64 -1.58
C ASP A 176 -3.95 -28.38 -2.15
N GLU A 177 -5.22 -28.47 -2.47
CA GLU A 177 -6.06 -27.34 -2.79
C GLU A 177 -6.24 -26.42 -1.56
N PRO A 178 -6.33 -25.10 -1.75
CA PRO A 178 -6.41 -24.15 -0.63
C PRO A 178 -7.81 -24.20 0.00
N SER A 179 -7.92 -24.77 1.20
CA SER A 179 -9.04 -24.56 2.13
C SER A 179 -8.62 -23.60 3.23
N ILE A 180 -9.57 -22.94 3.92
CA ILE A 180 -9.27 -22.01 5.03
C ILE A 180 -8.60 -22.74 6.19
N GLU A 181 -8.98 -23.97 6.49
CA GLU A 181 -8.32 -24.80 7.49
C GLU A 181 -6.86 -25.12 7.12
N ASN A 182 -6.64 -25.49 5.85
CA ASN A 182 -5.29 -25.64 5.30
C ASN A 182 -4.50 -24.34 5.28
N TRP A 183 -5.16 -23.18 5.23
CA TRP A 183 -4.55 -21.87 5.23
C TRP A 183 -3.91 -21.55 6.58
N LYS A 184 -4.62 -21.77 7.68
CA LYS A 184 -4.12 -21.58 9.05
C LYS A 184 -2.91 -22.48 9.32
N LEU A 185 -3.03 -23.77 9.02
CA LEU A 185 -1.93 -24.74 9.13
C LEU A 185 -0.71 -24.39 8.24
N LYS A 186 -0.96 -23.78 7.06
CA LYS A 186 0.13 -23.37 6.15
C LYS A 186 0.85 -22.12 6.61
N ILE A 187 0.16 -21.19 7.28
CA ILE A 187 0.79 -20.01 7.90
C ILE A 187 1.60 -20.41 9.13
N GLU A 188 1.05 -21.21 10.03
CA GLU A 188 1.77 -21.75 11.18
C GLU A 188 3.01 -22.54 10.77
N ASN A 189 2.96 -23.16 9.58
CA ASN A 189 4.06 -23.88 8.98
C ASN A 189 4.97 -23.04 8.06
N SER A 190 4.76 -21.72 7.84
CA SER A 190 5.63 -20.91 6.96
C SER A 190 7.08 -20.80 7.45
N GLY A 191 7.35 -21.24 8.67
CA GLY A 191 8.68 -21.23 9.26
C GLY A 191 9.19 -19.80 9.47
N ASN A 192 10.51 -19.61 9.38
CA ASN A 192 11.15 -18.30 9.57
C ASN A 192 11.07 -17.37 8.34
N LEU A 193 10.13 -17.61 7.41
CA LEU A 193 9.97 -16.77 6.20
C LEU A 193 9.08 -15.54 6.44
N LEU A 194 8.32 -15.51 7.54
CA LEU A 194 7.44 -14.41 7.91
C LEU A 194 7.62 -14.07 9.39
N PRO A 195 7.52 -12.77 9.76
CA PRO A 195 7.41 -11.62 8.87
C PRO A 195 8.65 -11.42 7.98
N VAL A 196 8.51 -10.66 6.88
CA VAL A 196 9.60 -10.45 5.90
C VAL A 196 10.74 -9.65 6.54
N ASP A 197 11.98 -10.13 6.45
CA ASP A 197 13.15 -9.51 7.09
C ASP A 197 13.47 -8.12 6.53
N TRP A 198 13.51 -7.99 5.20
CA TRP A 198 13.82 -6.75 4.50
C TRP A 198 12.79 -6.48 3.41
N TYR A 199 12.27 -5.26 3.39
CA TYR A 199 11.36 -4.79 2.36
C TYR A 199 11.89 -3.54 1.68
N LEU A 200 12.04 -3.60 0.36
CA LEU A 200 12.61 -2.55 -0.45
C LEU A 200 11.52 -1.98 -1.36
N GLY A 201 11.41 -0.65 -1.43
CA GLY A 201 10.41 -0.01 -2.25
C GLY A 201 10.40 1.50 -2.12
N GLY A 202 9.68 2.19 -3.03
CA GLY A 202 9.57 3.64 -3.03
C GLY A 202 8.84 4.19 -1.80
N ALA A 203 9.26 5.36 -1.35
CA ALA A 203 8.65 6.04 -0.20
C ALA A 203 7.18 6.42 -0.44
N GLU A 204 6.75 6.59 -1.70
CA GLU A 204 5.38 6.86 -2.10
C GLU A 204 4.39 5.77 -1.67
N HIS A 205 4.86 4.55 -1.47
CA HIS A 205 4.05 3.43 -1.00
C HIS A 205 3.69 3.49 0.49
N ALA A 206 4.22 4.45 1.25
CA ALA A 206 3.90 4.63 2.66
C ALA A 206 2.40 4.79 2.91
N VAL A 207 1.70 5.52 2.02
CA VAL A 207 0.25 5.75 2.07
C VAL A 207 -0.54 4.87 1.09
N LEU A 208 0.10 3.94 0.41
CA LEU A 208 -0.47 3.02 -0.58
C LEU A 208 -0.26 1.57 -0.14
N HIS A 209 0.55 0.82 -0.86
CA HIS A 209 0.80 -0.61 -0.62
C HIS A 209 1.22 -0.93 0.83
N LEU A 210 2.15 -0.17 1.42
CA LEU A 210 2.63 -0.44 2.78
C LEU A 210 1.53 -0.24 3.83
N LEU A 211 0.69 0.79 3.68
CA LEU A 211 -0.45 1.03 4.56
C LEU A 211 -1.42 -0.14 4.52
N TYR A 212 -1.82 -0.59 3.33
CA TYR A 212 -2.78 -1.68 3.16
C TYR A 212 -2.20 -3.04 3.58
N SER A 213 -0.92 -3.29 3.34
CA SER A 213 -0.25 -4.51 3.82
C SER A 213 -0.25 -4.59 5.34
N ARG A 214 0.02 -3.49 6.02
CA ARG A 214 -0.04 -3.41 7.48
C ARG A 214 -1.46 -3.59 8.00
N PHE A 215 -2.43 -2.91 7.38
CA PHE A 215 -3.84 -3.07 7.73
C PHE A 215 -4.28 -4.54 7.59
N TRP A 216 -3.95 -5.19 6.47
CA TRP A 216 -4.29 -6.58 6.19
C TRP A 216 -3.70 -7.54 7.23
N VAL A 217 -2.41 -7.40 7.52
CA VAL A 217 -1.72 -8.24 8.53
C VAL A 217 -2.31 -8.02 9.92
N LYS A 218 -2.63 -6.78 10.32
CA LYS A 218 -3.27 -6.49 11.60
C LYS A 218 -4.67 -7.11 11.69
N ALA A 219 -5.47 -7.03 10.64
CA ALA A 219 -6.78 -7.68 10.58
C ALA A 219 -6.67 -9.22 10.70
N LEU A 220 -5.73 -9.84 9.99
CA LEU A 220 -5.46 -11.28 10.09
C LEU A 220 -4.95 -11.68 11.48
N TYR A 221 -4.14 -10.82 12.12
CA TYR A 221 -3.71 -11.02 13.49
C TYR A 221 -4.88 -10.99 14.48
N ASP A 222 -5.78 -10.02 14.37
CA ASP A 222 -6.97 -9.90 15.22
C ASP A 222 -7.92 -11.10 15.05
N LEU A 223 -8.01 -11.63 13.83
CA LEU A 223 -8.72 -12.87 13.51
C LEU A 223 -7.99 -14.16 13.97
N LYS A 224 -6.81 -14.04 14.58
CA LYS A 224 -5.97 -15.17 15.03
C LYS A 224 -5.50 -16.09 13.89
N LEU A 225 -5.38 -15.53 12.69
CA LEU A 225 -4.84 -16.21 11.51
C LEU A 225 -3.33 -16.01 11.34
N LEU A 226 -2.76 -14.98 11.97
CA LEU A 226 -1.32 -14.70 12.06
C LEU A 226 -0.91 -14.49 13.52
N ASP A 227 0.35 -14.72 13.84
CA ASP A 227 0.97 -14.51 15.14
C ASP A 227 1.82 -13.22 15.23
N PHE A 228 1.94 -12.47 14.13
CA PHE A 228 2.67 -11.21 14.04
C PHE A 228 1.77 -10.06 13.56
N LYS A 229 2.12 -8.83 13.97
CA LYS A 229 1.34 -7.60 13.68
C LYS A 229 1.91 -6.73 12.58
N GLU A 230 3.18 -6.89 12.24
CA GLU A 230 3.86 -6.11 11.20
C GLU A 230 4.39 -7.03 10.10
N PRO A 231 4.07 -6.74 8.83
CA PRO A 231 4.46 -7.61 7.71
C PRO A 231 5.96 -7.58 7.42
N PHE A 232 6.63 -6.45 7.70
CA PHE A 232 8.01 -6.18 7.32
C PHE A 232 8.81 -5.74 8.54
N LEU A 233 9.92 -6.44 8.85
CA LEU A 233 10.77 -6.13 10.00
C LEU A 233 11.65 -4.89 9.74
N ARG A 234 12.10 -4.72 8.50
CA ARG A 234 12.94 -3.60 8.09
C ARG A 234 12.47 -3.06 6.75
N LEU A 235 12.14 -1.78 6.70
CA LEU A 235 11.81 -1.06 5.48
C LEU A 235 13.02 -0.22 5.05
N ARG A 236 13.39 -0.31 3.78
CA ARG A 236 14.40 0.56 3.19
C ARG A 236 13.90 1.11 1.85
N ASN A 237 13.72 2.40 1.81
CA ASN A 237 13.30 3.07 0.59
C ASN A 237 14.53 3.37 -0.28
N GLN A 238 14.39 3.12 -1.60
CA GLN A 238 15.36 3.59 -2.59
C GLN A 238 15.17 5.09 -2.86
N GLY A 239 16.25 5.71 -3.34
CA GLY A 239 16.19 7.06 -3.89
C GLY A 239 15.43 7.10 -5.21
N MET A 240 15.03 8.29 -5.63
CA MET A 240 14.33 8.50 -6.88
C MET A 240 15.34 8.80 -8.00
N ILE A 241 15.16 8.18 -9.16
CA ILE A 241 15.90 8.54 -10.38
C ILE A 241 15.08 9.62 -11.09
N LEU A 242 15.63 10.82 -11.15
CA LEU A 242 15.08 11.96 -11.86
C LEU A 242 15.45 11.88 -13.35
N ALA A 243 14.76 12.62 -14.18
CA ALA A 243 15.16 12.82 -15.57
C ALA A 243 16.45 13.68 -15.67
N GLU A 244 17.01 13.81 -16.87
CA GLU A 244 18.22 14.63 -17.10
C GLU A 244 18.00 16.12 -16.76
N ASP A 245 16.74 16.58 -16.78
CA ASP A 245 16.31 17.92 -16.39
C ASP A 245 16.13 18.11 -14.89
N HIS A 246 16.57 17.16 -14.06
CA HIS A 246 16.46 17.15 -12.60
C HIS A 246 15.03 17.14 -12.06
N ARG A 247 14.04 16.84 -12.89
CA ARG A 247 12.64 16.71 -12.48
C ARG A 247 12.23 15.26 -12.40
N LYS A 248 11.20 14.99 -11.59
CA LYS A 248 10.57 13.68 -11.55
C LYS A 248 10.08 13.30 -12.95
N MET A 249 10.38 12.07 -13.39
CA MET A 249 9.90 11.56 -14.66
C MET A 249 8.38 11.48 -14.66
N SER A 250 7.75 12.03 -15.70
CA SER A 250 6.31 12.01 -15.87
C SER A 250 5.95 11.97 -17.36
N LYS A 251 4.93 11.16 -17.70
CA LYS A 251 4.39 11.10 -19.07
C LYS A 251 3.90 12.47 -19.54
N SER A 252 3.34 13.29 -18.65
CA SER A 252 2.86 14.63 -18.96
C SER A 252 3.98 15.62 -19.30
N PHE A 253 5.19 15.40 -18.80
CA PHE A 253 6.37 16.23 -19.10
C PHE A 253 7.18 15.70 -20.29
N GLY A 254 6.87 14.49 -20.79
CA GLY A 254 7.61 13.89 -21.88
C GLY A 254 9.08 13.55 -21.56
N ASN A 255 9.47 13.54 -20.29
CA ASN A 255 10.84 13.34 -19.80
C ASN A 255 11.08 11.92 -19.27
N VAL A 256 10.21 10.97 -19.59
CA VAL A 256 10.33 9.58 -19.17
C VAL A 256 11.39 8.87 -20.02
N ILE A 257 12.32 8.21 -19.34
CA ILE A 257 13.29 7.32 -19.99
C ILE A 257 12.73 5.90 -19.96
N ASN A 258 12.45 5.36 -21.14
CA ASN A 258 11.94 4.00 -21.26
C ASN A 258 13.11 3.00 -21.17
N PRO A 259 13.10 2.09 -20.18
CA PRO A 259 14.12 1.04 -20.05
C PRO A 259 14.29 0.19 -21.31
N ASP A 260 13.21 -0.12 -22.04
CA ASP A 260 13.29 -0.93 -23.27
C ASP A 260 14.14 -0.27 -24.36
N VAL A 261 14.06 1.05 -24.49
CA VAL A 261 14.91 1.81 -25.44
C VAL A 261 16.37 1.70 -25.04
N VAL A 262 16.67 1.87 -23.77
CA VAL A 262 18.03 1.76 -23.22
C VAL A 262 18.56 0.34 -23.37
N ILE A 263 17.76 -0.68 -23.08
CA ILE A 263 18.13 -2.09 -23.20
C ILE A 263 18.45 -2.45 -24.67
N ASN A 264 17.64 -1.96 -25.60
CA ASN A 264 17.87 -2.22 -27.03
C ASN A 264 19.16 -1.56 -27.54
N GLU A 265 19.57 -0.43 -26.99
CA GLU A 265 20.79 0.30 -27.40
C GLU A 265 22.05 -0.19 -26.70
N PHE A 266 21.97 -0.42 -25.38
CA PHE A 266 23.16 -0.68 -24.54
C PHE A 266 23.17 -2.09 -23.90
N GLY A 267 22.06 -2.82 -23.94
CA GLY A 267 21.90 -4.10 -23.25
C GLY A 267 21.43 -3.95 -21.79
N ALA A 268 20.75 -4.99 -21.30
CA ALA A 268 20.20 -5.00 -19.95
C ALA A 268 21.30 -4.97 -18.86
N ASP A 269 22.44 -5.63 -19.10
CA ASP A 269 23.54 -5.66 -18.12
C ASP A 269 24.15 -4.29 -17.93
N ALA A 270 24.34 -3.52 -19.02
CA ALA A 270 24.86 -2.16 -18.93
C ALA A 270 23.92 -1.23 -18.15
N LEU A 271 22.60 -1.34 -18.37
CA LEU A 271 21.59 -0.60 -17.62
C LEU A 271 21.66 -0.95 -16.14
N ARG A 272 21.65 -2.23 -15.79
CA ARG A 272 21.69 -2.71 -14.40
C ARG A 272 22.97 -2.26 -13.66
N VAL A 273 24.12 -2.37 -14.32
CA VAL A 273 25.39 -1.88 -13.76
C VAL A 273 25.34 -0.37 -13.53
N TYR A 274 24.78 0.36 -14.49
CA TYR A 274 24.64 1.82 -14.37
C TYR A 274 23.75 2.21 -13.18
N GLU A 275 22.56 1.63 -13.05
CA GLU A 275 21.63 1.93 -11.96
C GLU A 275 22.21 1.62 -10.58
N MET A 276 22.95 0.52 -10.46
CA MET A 276 23.61 0.13 -9.21
C MET A 276 24.82 1.00 -8.86
N PHE A 277 25.45 1.62 -9.85
CA PHE A 277 26.67 2.39 -9.67
C PHE A 277 26.45 3.89 -9.52
N MET A 278 25.32 4.43 -10.01
CA MET A 278 25.10 5.87 -10.14
C MET A 278 25.01 6.62 -8.81
N ALA A 279 24.48 5.98 -7.75
CA ALA A 279 24.37 6.59 -6.42
C ALA A 279 24.20 5.54 -5.31
N PRO A 280 24.42 5.92 -4.04
CA PRO A 280 23.96 5.13 -2.90
C PRO A 280 22.46 4.87 -2.98
N PHE A 281 22.02 3.68 -2.56
CA PHE A 281 20.66 3.16 -2.73
C PHE A 281 19.54 4.14 -2.31
N ASN A 282 19.75 4.91 -1.26
CA ASN A 282 18.76 5.81 -0.67
C ASN A 282 18.87 7.27 -1.11
N GLN A 283 19.74 7.58 -2.07
CA GLN A 283 19.93 8.94 -2.57
C GLN A 283 19.19 9.16 -3.88
N GLU A 284 18.62 10.35 -4.01
CA GLU A 284 18.07 10.84 -5.26
C GLU A 284 19.18 11.23 -6.22
N ILE A 285 19.05 10.88 -7.49
CA ILE A 285 20.02 11.23 -8.53
C ILE A 285 19.34 11.44 -9.88
N SER A 286 19.93 12.32 -10.70
CA SER A 286 19.46 12.53 -12.06
C SER A 286 20.10 11.53 -13.03
N TRP A 287 19.29 11.08 -13.96
CA TRP A 287 19.76 10.27 -15.08
C TRP A 287 20.80 11.00 -15.91
N ALA A 288 21.80 10.27 -16.38
CA ALA A 288 22.84 10.79 -17.24
C ALA A 288 23.21 9.75 -18.32
N THR A 289 22.68 9.88 -19.53
CA THR A 289 22.92 8.94 -20.63
C THR A 289 24.40 8.80 -20.98
N LYS A 290 25.18 9.87 -20.85
CA LYS A 290 26.64 9.81 -21.05
C LYS A 290 27.36 8.88 -20.08
N SER A 291 26.90 8.79 -18.83
CA SER A 291 27.48 7.92 -17.81
C SER A 291 27.15 6.45 -18.08
N LEU A 292 25.98 6.16 -18.64
CA LEU A 292 25.58 4.82 -19.06
C LEU A 292 26.57 4.21 -20.08
N GLN A 293 27.10 5.01 -21.01
CA GLN A 293 28.13 4.56 -21.96
C GLN A 293 29.41 4.04 -21.27
N GLY A 294 29.72 4.55 -20.07
CA GLY A 294 30.81 4.04 -19.25
C GLY A 294 30.55 2.59 -18.79
N SER A 295 29.37 2.33 -18.28
CA SER A 295 28.92 1.00 -17.85
C SER A 295 28.88 0.03 -19.04
N TYR A 296 28.36 0.45 -20.19
CA TYR A 296 28.37 -0.35 -21.41
C TYR A 296 29.79 -0.75 -21.84
N ARG A 297 30.73 0.19 -21.88
CA ARG A 297 32.14 -0.10 -22.21
C ARG A 297 32.79 -1.07 -21.21
N PHE A 298 32.44 -0.95 -19.93
CA PHE A 298 32.92 -1.88 -18.90
C PHE A 298 32.42 -3.29 -19.15
N VAL A 299 31.10 -3.48 -19.32
CA VAL A 299 30.50 -4.79 -19.59
C VAL A 299 31.07 -5.41 -20.87
N LYS A 300 31.20 -4.61 -21.94
CA LYS A 300 31.79 -5.08 -23.20
C LYS A 300 33.24 -5.52 -23.03
N ARG A 301 34.06 -4.77 -22.33
CA ARG A 301 35.46 -5.18 -22.07
C ARG A 301 35.54 -6.47 -21.27
N ALA A 302 34.71 -6.63 -20.26
CA ALA A 302 34.68 -7.86 -19.47
C ALA A 302 34.28 -9.05 -20.35
N TRP A 303 33.32 -8.89 -21.22
CA TRP A 303 32.91 -9.90 -22.19
C TRP A 303 34.03 -10.23 -23.20
N ASP A 304 34.64 -9.23 -23.79
CA ASP A 304 35.74 -9.40 -24.75
C ASP A 304 36.94 -10.15 -24.10
N ILE A 305 37.26 -9.86 -22.83
CA ILE A 305 38.30 -10.59 -22.09
C ILE A 305 37.91 -12.06 -21.92
N TYR A 306 36.63 -12.31 -21.50
CA TYR A 306 36.16 -13.68 -21.34
C TYR A 306 36.21 -14.48 -22.64
N GLN A 307 35.74 -13.93 -23.75
CA GLN A 307 35.78 -14.57 -25.07
C GLN A 307 37.24 -14.87 -25.53
N ASN A 308 38.15 -13.93 -25.29
CA ASN A 308 39.58 -14.14 -25.61
C ASN A 308 40.20 -15.24 -24.74
N LEU A 309 39.83 -15.31 -23.45
CA LEU A 309 40.33 -16.38 -22.57
C LEU A 309 39.75 -17.73 -22.97
N GLU A 310 38.46 -17.80 -23.26
CA GLU A 310 37.80 -19.03 -23.69
C GLU A 310 38.39 -19.58 -24.99
N SER A 311 38.61 -18.72 -25.99
CA SER A 311 39.28 -19.14 -27.26
C SER A 311 40.69 -19.62 -27.05
N ARG A 312 41.47 -19.01 -26.14
CA ARG A 312 42.85 -19.44 -25.79
C ARG A 312 42.86 -20.79 -25.07
N ILE A 313 41.90 -21.01 -24.16
CA ILE A 313 41.73 -22.32 -23.49
C ILE A 313 41.35 -23.41 -24.48
N GLN A 314 40.41 -23.13 -25.38
CA GLN A 314 39.98 -24.10 -26.40
C GLN A 314 41.10 -24.46 -27.41
N ASN A 315 41.99 -23.51 -27.72
CA ASN A 315 43.12 -23.70 -28.61
C ASN A 315 44.35 -24.34 -27.96
N SER A 316 44.24 -24.82 -26.71
CA SER A 316 45.35 -25.51 -25.96
C SER A 316 46.64 -24.65 -25.78
N GLU A 317 46.56 -23.35 -25.86
CA GLU A 317 47.69 -22.45 -25.66
C GLU A 317 48.08 -22.21 -24.19
N PHE A 318 47.28 -22.70 -23.23
CA PHE A 318 47.67 -22.75 -21.83
C PHE A 318 48.62 -23.93 -21.58
N LYS A 319 49.89 -23.77 -21.84
CA LYS A 319 50.91 -24.57 -21.16
C LYS A 319 50.84 -24.13 -19.68
N GLU A 320 50.79 -25.13 -18.78
CA GLU A 320 50.77 -24.92 -17.32
C GLU A 320 51.91 -24.02 -16.90
N ASP A 321 51.61 -22.73 -16.72
CA ASP A 321 52.51 -21.83 -16.03
C ASP A 321 52.22 -21.97 -14.53
N LYS A 322 52.91 -22.94 -13.90
CA LYS A 322 52.83 -23.25 -12.46
C LYS A 322 53.36 -22.14 -11.55
N GLN A 323 53.58 -20.93 -12.05
CA GLN A 323 54.17 -19.81 -11.29
C GLN A 323 53.24 -18.69 -10.88
N LEU A 324 51.90 -18.85 -11.04
CA LEU A 324 50.92 -17.84 -10.60
C LEU A 324 49.98 -18.39 -9.54
N VAL A 325 50.54 -18.96 -8.46
CA VAL A 325 49.84 -19.14 -7.18
C VAL A 325 50.74 -18.53 -6.12
N VAL A 326 50.51 -17.26 -5.85
CA VAL A 326 50.82 -16.59 -4.57
C VAL A 326 49.61 -15.80 -4.13
#